data_674ca9ffba44bfedbc04ea6626e46133
#
_entry.id   674ca9ffba44bfedbc04ea6626e46133
#
_cell.length_a   1.000
_cell.length_b   1.000
_cell.length_c   1.000
_cell.angle_alpha   90.00
_cell.angle_beta   90.00
_cell.angle_gamma   90.00
#
_symmetry.space_group_name_H-M   'P 1'
#
loop_
_entity.id
_entity.type
_entity.pdbx_description
1 polymer ?
#
loop_
_entity_poly.entity_id
_entity_poly.type
_entity_poly.pdbx_seq_one_letter_code
_entity_poly.pdbx_strand_id
1 'polypeptide(L)'
;VNDILPGAKGDVWVATPAGISHITFEDMSLSQKAEHYSQLTERYHKRRGYVTVRWLKEPGNLGSGHVEVSDNDGTWTGLYLAAQSFRYAVTKDPQVKRLVSESLNALLDLEKVTGIPGFPARAARIEGEPGYGNGHHEWHLSADGKTEWKGDTSSDEIDGQFFGLSICYDLAASEDERARIRAAVKRIMDYIIAEGYLLVDRDGKPTTWGVWSPKLLNQDDRWRMQRGLNSLEIISHLKVAHHMTGDQRYQAEYEKMVKEHHYAVNSIKQRITILGRHTWHDDQLAMLSYYPLLLYEKDPDLRQILLLGLERTWQQLKEMRFAFWNFIYGAVTGKPCDAEASVDFLARLPLDLIKWDMTNSVRADVRRNPEDPSLALIPIPADERTIENSDGCSFRIDGGFRGMAAQDGTIYLLPYWMARHHGLIDG
;
A
#
# COMPACT_ATOMS: atom_id res chain seq x y z
N VAL A 1 25.10 -23.25 10.66
CA VAL A 1 25.83 -23.47 9.39
C VAL A 1 26.94 -24.49 9.66
N ASN A 2 26.97 -25.54 8.83
CA ASN A 2 27.98 -26.60 8.95
C ASN A 2 29.19 -26.31 8.04
N ASP A 3 28.93 -25.74 6.86
CA ASP A 3 29.96 -25.37 5.90
C ASP A 3 29.43 -24.31 4.92
N ILE A 4 30.34 -23.54 4.32
CA ILE A 4 30.07 -22.53 3.28
C ILE A 4 31.09 -22.75 2.16
N LEU A 5 30.58 -22.97 0.94
CA LEU A 5 31.42 -23.21 -0.24
C LEU A 5 31.10 -22.16 -1.32
N PRO A 6 32.11 -21.42 -1.83
CA PRO A 6 31.93 -20.54 -2.97
C PRO A 6 31.69 -21.38 -4.23
N GLY A 7 30.72 -20.96 -5.05
CA GLY A 7 30.46 -21.55 -6.35
C GLY A 7 31.24 -20.88 -7.50
N ALA A 8 31.07 -21.40 -8.72
CA ALA A 8 31.90 -21.02 -9.86
C ALA A 8 31.61 -19.62 -10.45
N LYS A 9 30.43 -19.01 -10.09
CA LYS A 9 29.96 -17.70 -10.61
C LYS A 9 29.76 -16.66 -9.51
N GLY A 10 30.46 -16.81 -8.37
CA GLY A 10 30.25 -15.95 -7.20
C GLY A 10 29.04 -16.34 -6.36
N ASP A 11 28.34 -17.41 -6.72
CA ASP A 11 27.29 -18.03 -5.91
C ASP A 11 27.88 -18.69 -4.67
N VAL A 12 27.01 -18.96 -3.70
CA VAL A 12 27.40 -19.52 -2.39
C VAL A 12 26.52 -20.71 -2.04
N TRP A 13 27.15 -21.83 -1.68
CA TRP A 13 26.48 -23.00 -1.15
C TRP A 13 26.64 -23.04 0.37
N VAL A 14 25.51 -23.18 1.07
CA VAL A 14 25.48 -23.19 2.56
C VAL A 14 24.90 -24.50 3.02
N ALA A 15 25.70 -25.31 3.72
CA ALA A 15 25.24 -26.55 4.36
C ALA A 15 24.76 -26.28 5.78
N THR A 16 23.58 -26.78 6.10
CA THR A 16 22.95 -26.68 7.42
C THR A 16 22.45 -28.07 7.88
N PRO A 17 22.10 -28.24 9.16
CA PRO A 17 21.44 -29.49 9.61
C PRO A 17 20.09 -29.75 8.94
N ALA A 18 19.46 -28.70 8.39
CA ALA A 18 18.14 -28.80 7.74
C ALA A 18 18.23 -29.01 6.22
N GLY A 19 19.43 -28.94 5.62
CA GLY A 19 19.64 -29.11 4.18
C GLY A 19 20.73 -28.22 3.61
N ILE A 20 20.72 -28.06 2.29
CA ILE A 20 21.67 -27.23 1.55
C ILE A 20 20.89 -26.07 0.91
N SER A 21 21.40 -24.85 1.12
CA SER A 21 20.91 -23.64 0.44
C SER A 21 21.92 -23.21 -0.63
N HIS A 22 21.42 -22.81 -1.78
CA HIS A 22 22.21 -22.24 -2.87
C HIS A 22 21.77 -20.79 -3.07
N ILE A 23 22.71 -19.86 -2.86
CA ILE A 23 22.48 -18.41 -3.02
C ILE A 23 23.14 -18.00 -4.32
N THR A 24 22.37 -17.46 -5.24
CA THR A 24 22.82 -16.99 -6.55
C THR A 24 22.66 -15.48 -6.67
N PHE A 25 23.52 -14.87 -7.48
CA PHE A 25 23.46 -13.45 -7.82
C PHE A 25 23.27 -13.33 -9.34
N GLU A 26 22.32 -12.47 -9.74
CA GLU A 26 22.00 -12.23 -11.13
C GLU A 26 22.29 -10.77 -11.49
N ASP A 27 23.11 -10.55 -12.52
CA ASP A 27 23.31 -9.24 -13.10
C ASP A 27 22.06 -8.82 -13.88
N MET A 28 21.36 -7.80 -13.37
CA MET A 28 20.06 -7.42 -13.89
C MET A 28 19.88 -5.90 -13.83
N SER A 29 19.41 -5.30 -14.93
CA SER A 29 18.97 -3.90 -14.88
C SER A 29 17.69 -3.76 -14.05
N LEU A 30 17.40 -2.55 -13.55
CA LEU A 30 16.15 -2.29 -12.84
C LEU A 30 14.93 -2.61 -13.72
N SER A 31 15.02 -2.36 -15.02
CA SER A 31 13.98 -2.69 -15.99
C SER A 31 13.72 -4.20 -16.11
N GLN A 32 14.79 -5.00 -16.21
CA GLN A 32 14.68 -6.46 -16.24
C GLN A 32 14.11 -7.01 -14.94
N LYS A 33 14.49 -6.40 -13.80
CA LYS A 33 13.97 -6.75 -12.48
C LYS A 33 12.49 -6.41 -12.34
N ALA A 34 12.04 -5.28 -12.90
CA ALA A 34 10.63 -4.94 -12.98
C ALA A 34 9.81 -5.96 -13.78
N GLU A 35 10.36 -6.44 -14.90
CA GLU A 35 9.70 -7.49 -15.68
C GLU A 35 9.64 -8.83 -14.91
N HIS A 36 10.73 -9.22 -14.24
CA HIS A 36 10.77 -10.40 -13.37
C HIS A 36 9.66 -10.34 -12.29
N TYR A 37 9.54 -9.24 -11.55
CA TYR A 37 8.51 -9.12 -10.52
C TYR A 37 7.09 -9.03 -11.07
N SER A 38 6.93 -8.48 -12.27
CA SER A 38 5.64 -8.49 -12.96
C SER A 38 5.20 -9.93 -13.26
N GLN A 39 6.08 -10.74 -13.83
CA GLN A 39 5.81 -12.15 -14.14
C GLN A 39 5.57 -12.97 -12.86
N LEU A 40 6.35 -12.74 -11.81
CA LEU A 40 6.18 -13.40 -10.51
C LEU A 40 4.79 -13.09 -9.91
N THR A 41 4.40 -11.80 -9.92
CA THR A 41 3.10 -11.36 -9.38
C THR A 41 1.95 -11.97 -10.16
N GLU A 42 1.97 -11.89 -11.50
CA GLU A 42 0.92 -12.44 -12.34
C GLU A 42 0.75 -13.95 -12.17
N ARG A 43 1.85 -14.67 -11.99
CA ARG A 43 1.84 -16.13 -11.88
C ARG A 43 1.40 -16.64 -10.51
N TYR A 44 1.79 -15.95 -9.44
CA TYR A 44 1.71 -16.52 -8.09
C TYR A 44 0.88 -15.72 -7.09
N HIS A 45 0.60 -14.44 -7.34
CA HIS A 45 0.00 -13.54 -6.35
C HIS A 45 -1.37 -12.98 -6.74
N LYS A 46 -1.94 -13.48 -7.84
CA LYS A 46 -3.18 -12.96 -8.38
C LYS A 46 -4.34 -13.94 -8.20
N ARG A 47 -5.48 -13.44 -7.72
CA ARG A 47 -6.76 -14.14 -7.71
C ARG A 47 -7.88 -13.21 -8.20
N ARG A 48 -8.53 -13.53 -9.30
CA ARG A 48 -9.64 -12.75 -9.88
C ARG A 48 -9.37 -11.23 -10.04
N GLY A 49 -8.10 -10.82 -10.21
CA GLY A 49 -7.69 -9.42 -10.30
C GLY A 49 -7.20 -8.82 -8.97
N TYR A 50 -7.49 -9.42 -7.82
CA TYR A 50 -6.88 -9.07 -6.54
C TYR A 50 -5.42 -9.52 -6.50
N VAL A 51 -4.57 -8.71 -5.89
CA VAL A 51 -3.14 -8.99 -5.72
C VAL A 51 -2.78 -8.86 -4.24
N THR A 52 -2.30 -9.96 -3.65
CA THR A 52 -1.95 -10.05 -2.23
C THR A 52 -0.83 -11.05 -1.99
N VAL A 53 -0.43 -11.20 -0.72
CA VAL A 53 0.52 -12.19 -0.24
C VAL A 53 0.10 -13.60 -0.64
N ARG A 54 1.09 -14.46 -0.90
CA ARG A 54 0.89 -15.90 -1.06
C ARG A 54 1.35 -16.65 0.17
N TRP A 55 0.47 -17.45 0.75
CA TRP A 55 0.80 -18.42 1.78
C TRP A 55 1.25 -19.74 1.15
N LEU A 56 2.37 -20.29 1.62
CA LEU A 56 2.98 -21.50 1.08
C LEU A 56 2.67 -22.71 1.98
N LYS A 57 2.56 -23.89 1.39
CA LYS A 57 2.46 -25.16 2.13
C LYS A 57 3.82 -25.80 2.37
N GLU A 58 4.78 -25.45 1.54
CA GLU A 58 6.16 -25.92 1.61
C GLU A 58 7.09 -24.70 1.59
N PRO A 59 8.08 -24.62 2.50
CA PRO A 59 9.00 -23.50 2.56
C PRO A 59 9.66 -23.22 1.21
N GLY A 60 9.56 -21.98 0.73
CA GLY A 60 10.19 -21.54 -0.51
C GLY A 60 9.56 -22.03 -1.81
N ASN A 61 8.58 -22.93 -1.76
CA ASN A 61 7.91 -23.44 -2.97
C ASN A 61 6.72 -22.54 -3.37
N LEU A 62 6.96 -21.57 -4.27
CA LEU A 62 5.92 -20.69 -4.81
C LEU A 62 4.79 -21.45 -5.53
N GLY A 63 5.04 -22.67 -6.01
CA GLY A 63 4.02 -23.52 -6.63
C GLY A 63 3.04 -24.12 -5.60
N SER A 64 3.38 -24.09 -4.30
CA SER A 64 2.55 -24.60 -3.21
C SER A 64 1.62 -23.52 -2.65
N GLY A 65 0.54 -23.94 -1.98
CA GLY A 65 -0.31 -23.02 -1.23
C GLY A 65 -1.30 -22.19 -2.07
N HIS A 66 -1.62 -20.98 -1.60
CA HIS A 66 -2.68 -20.15 -2.16
C HIS A 66 -2.42 -18.65 -1.97
N VAL A 67 -3.04 -17.83 -2.79
CA VAL A 67 -3.11 -16.38 -2.61
C VAL A 67 -4.06 -16.08 -1.45
N GLU A 68 -3.64 -15.19 -0.57
CA GLU A 68 -4.44 -14.79 0.60
C GLU A 68 -5.75 -14.12 0.18
N VAL A 69 -6.80 -14.35 0.96
CA VAL A 69 -7.95 -13.45 1.05
C VAL A 69 -7.66 -12.53 2.23
N SER A 70 -7.10 -11.38 1.92
CA SER A 70 -6.54 -10.46 2.91
C SER A 70 -7.64 -9.65 3.59
N ASP A 71 -7.37 -9.19 4.80
CA ASP A 71 -8.19 -8.14 5.43
C ASP A 71 -8.08 -6.80 4.70
N ASN A 72 -7.13 -6.66 3.77
CA ASN A 72 -6.84 -5.43 3.04
C ASN A 72 -6.73 -5.68 1.53
N ASP A 73 -7.66 -6.47 0.96
CA ASP A 73 -7.69 -6.76 -0.48
C ASP A 73 -7.75 -5.49 -1.33
N GLY A 74 -8.51 -4.48 -0.90
CA GLY A 74 -8.65 -3.22 -1.61
C GLY A 74 -7.37 -2.39 -1.57
N THR A 75 -6.70 -2.28 -0.42
CA THR A 75 -5.45 -1.54 -0.27
C THR A 75 -4.36 -2.12 -1.17
N TRP A 76 -4.05 -3.42 -1.01
CA TRP A 76 -2.95 -4.05 -1.76
C TRP A 76 -3.21 -4.06 -3.27
N THR A 77 -4.44 -4.37 -3.67
CA THR A 77 -4.82 -4.31 -5.09
C THR A 77 -4.79 -2.88 -5.63
N GLY A 78 -5.15 -1.89 -4.83
CA GLY A 78 -5.05 -0.46 -5.18
C GLY A 78 -3.61 -0.03 -5.47
N LEU A 79 -2.65 -0.47 -4.64
CA LEU A 79 -1.22 -0.23 -4.87
C LEU A 79 -0.71 -0.90 -6.15
N TYR A 80 -1.12 -2.14 -6.42
CA TYR A 80 -0.78 -2.82 -7.66
C TYR A 80 -1.41 -2.15 -8.88
N LEU A 81 -2.67 -1.73 -8.79
CA LEU A 81 -3.35 -0.96 -9.85
C LEU A 81 -2.58 0.33 -10.17
N ALA A 82 -2.12 1.05 -9.14
CA ALA A 82 -1.29 2.24 -9.32
C ALA A 82 0.02 1.92 -10.04
N ALA A 83 0.72 0.84 -9.62
CA ALA A 83 1.97 0.39 -10.24
C ALA A 83 1.78 0.10 -11.74
N GLN A 84 0.73 -0.66 -12.10
CA GLN A 84 0.45 -0.98 -13.50
C GLN A 84 -0.03 0.25 -14.29
N SER A 85 -0.70 1.20 -13.65
CA SER A 85 -1.12 2.45 -14.28
C SER A 85 0.07 3.36 -14.62
N PHE A 86 1.05 3.48 -13.72
CA PHE A 86 2.31 4.15 -14.02
C PHE A 86 3.09 3.41 -15.12
N ARG A 87 3.16 2.07 -15.06
CA ARG A 87 3.80 1.27 -16.10
C ARG A 87 3.15 1.51 -17.45
N TYR A 88 1.83 1.51 -17.52
CA TYR A 88 1.11 1.80 -18.76
C TYR A 88 1.37 3.24 -19.26
N ALA A 89 1.43 4.21 -18.37
CA ALA A 89 1.75 5.59 -18.74
C ALA A 89 3.13 5.71 -19.42
N VAL A 90 4.11 4.93 -18.96
CA VAL A 90 5.48 4.90 -19.50
C VAL A 90 5.59 4.06 -20.78
N THR A 91 4.98 2.87 -20.80
CA THR A 91 5.23 1.87 -21.84
C THR A 91 4.20 1.86 -22.97
N LYS A 92 2.96 2.26 -22.67
CA LYS A 92 1.77 2.14 -23.55
C LYS A 92 1.51 0.70 -24.03
N ASP A 93 2.02 -0.30 -23.31
CA ASP A 93 1.88 -1.71 -23.65
C ASP A 93 0.43 -2.19 -23.45
N PRO A 94 -0.21 -2.77 -24.49
CA PRO A 94 -1.58 -3.30 -24.39
C PRO A 94 -1.73 -4.44 -23.36
N GLN A 95 -0.68 -5.20 -23.10
CA GLN A 95 -0.72 -6.25 -22.07
C GLN A 95 -0.81 -5.64 -20.68
N VAL A 96 -0.06 -4.56 -20.45
CA VAL A 96 -0.16 -3.79 -19.19
C VAL A 96 -1.54 -3.18 -19.01
N LYS A 97 -2.14 -2.68 -20.10
CA LYS A 97 -3.53 -2.18 -20.08
C LYS A 97 -4.53 -3.25 -19.62
N ARG A 98 -4.35 -4.50 -20.04
CA ARG A 98 -5.18 -5.61 -19.58
C ARG A 98 -5.05 -5.82 -18.07
N LEU A 99 -3.83 -5.80 -17.52
CA LEU A 99 -3.57 -5.93 -16.08
C LEU A 99 -4.25 -4.81 -15.27
N VAL A 100 -4.17 -3.57 -15.78
CA VAL A 100 -4.88 -2.42 -15.21
C VAL A 100 -6.39 -2.69 -15.15
N SER A 101 -6.99 -3.12 -16.26
CA SER A 101 -8.44 -3.35 -16.33
C SER A 101 -8.90 -4.49 -15.41
N GLU A 102 -8.10 -5.55 -15.26
CA GLU A 102 -8.40 -6.69 -14.37
C GLU A 102 -8.41 -6.25 -12.89
N SER A 103 -7.38 -5.52 -12.43
CA SER A 103 -7.33 -5.05 -11.05
C SER A 103 -8.34 -3.93 -10.76
N LEU A 104 -8.59 -3.05 -11.74
CA LEU A 104 -9.68 -2.07 -11.64
C LEU A 104 -11.03 -2.74 -11.44
N ASN A 105 -11.34 -3.80 -12.21
CA ASN A 105 -12.58 -4.55 -12.03
C ASN A 105 -12.70 -5.15 -10.64
N ALA A 106 -11.62 -5.75 -10.11
CA ALA A 106 -11.59 -6.31 -8.77
C ALA A 106 -11.91 -5.25 -7.69
N LEU A 107 -11.30 -4.06 -7.78
CA LEU A 107 -11.61 -2.97 -6.84
C LEU A 107 -13.05 -2.47 -6.94
N LEU A 108 -13.56 -2.30 -8.16
CA LEU A 108 -14.95 -1.87 -8.36
C LEU A 108 -15.96 -2.93 -7.91
N ASP A 109 -15.58 -4.20 -7.91
CA ASP A 109 -16.44 -5.29 -7.42
C ASP A 109 -16.53 -5.30 -5.88
N LEU A 110 -15.52 -4.80 -5.13
CA LEU A 110 -15.62 -4.67 -3.67
C LEU A 110 -16.75 -3.74 -3.23
N GLU A 111 -17.03 -2.67 -3.96
CA GLU A 111 -18.16 -1.78 -3.65
C GLU A 111 -19.52 -2.41 -4.03
N LYS A 112 -19.55 -3.14 -5.14
CA LYS A 112 -20.80 -3.73 -5.63
C LYS A 112 -21.25 -4.95 -4.84
N VAL A 113 -20.32 -5.77 -4.36
CA VAL A 113 -20.61 -7.08 -3.75
C VAL A 113 -21.40 -6.97 -2.46
N THR A 114 -21.28 -5.84 -1.74
CA THR A 114 -21.99 -5.60 -0.49
C THR A 114 -23.48 -5.42 -0.68
N GLY A 115 -23.89 -4.92 -1.85
CA GLY A 115 -25.27 -4.49 -2.12
C GLY A 115 -25.67 -3.22 -1.37
N ILE A 116 -24.75 -2.57 -0.66
CA ILE A 116 -24.92 -1.28 0.02
C ILE A 116 -24.22 -0.23 -0.82
N PRO A 117 -24.97 0.64 -1.54
CA PRO A 117 -24.35 1.61 -2.43
C PRO A 117 -23.38 2.54 -1.69
N GLY A 118 -22.10 2.51 -2.07
CA GLY A 118 -21.06 3.34 -1.47
C GLY A 118 -20.36 2.75 -0.25
N PHE A 119 -20.73 1.55 0.19
CA PHE A 119 -19.98 0.83 1.22
C PHE A 119 -19.17 -0.31 0.57
N PRO A 120 -17.86 -0.16 0.35
CA PRO A 120 -17.05 -1.23 -0.21
C PRO A 120 -16.76 -2.31 0.84
N ALA A 121 -16.68 -3.56 0.39
CA ALA A 121 -16.21 -4.67 1.21
C ALA A 121 -14.71 -4.54 1.50
N ARG A 122 -14.28 -5.05 2.64
CA ARG A 122 -12.88 -5.17 3.01
C ARG A 122 -12.15 -6.25 2.22
N ALA A 123 -12.86 -7.37 1.98
CA ALA A 123 -12.40 -8.48 1.14
C ALA A 123 -13.59 -9.19 0.52
N ALA A 124 -13.34 -9.95 -0.57
CA ALA A 124 -14.36 -10.79 -1.19
C ALA A 124 -13.77 -12.14 -1.62
N ARG A 125 -14.56 -13.23 -1.44
CA ARG A 125 -14.17 -14.59 -1.81
C ARG A 125 -15.32 -15.39 -2.37
N ILE A 126 -15.01 -16.39 -3.19
CA ILE A 126 -15.98 -17.31 -3.80
C ILE A 126 -15.67 -18.75 -3.41
N GLU A 127 -16.58 -19.68 -3.72
CA GLU A 127 -16.37 -21.11 -3.51
C GLU A 127 -15.02 -21.56 -4.10
N GLY A 128 -14.27 -22.34 -3.32
CA GLY A 128 -12.92 -22.80 -3.65
C GLY A 128 -11.79 -21.87 -3.23
N GLU A 129 -12.08 -20.62 -2.86
CA GLU A 129 -11.08 -19.72 -2.28
C GLU A 129 -10.89 -19.97 -0.77
N PRO A 130 -9.72 -19.58 -0.20
CA PRO A 130 -9.40 -19.82 1.20
C PRO A 130 -10.46 -19.27 2.16
N GLY A 131 -10.87 -20.13 3.09
CA GLY A 131 -11.83 -19.76 4.14
C GLY A 131 -13.29 -19.66 3.72
N TYR A 132 -13.65 -19.86 2.45
CA TYR A 132 -15.05 -19.83 2.00
C TYR A 132 -15.92 -20.83 2.81
N GLY A 133 -17.10 -20.38 3.23
CA GLY A 133 -18.01 -21.16 4.07
C GLY A 133 -17.63 -21.22 5.57
N ASN A 134 -16.46 -20.72 5.96
CA ASN A 134 -16.00 -20.66 7.36
C ASN A 134 -16.21 -19.25 7.95
N GLY A 135 -17.30 -18.58 7.58
CA GLY A 135 -17.57 -17.20 7.94
C GLY A 135 -17.69 -16.98 9.45
N HIS A 136 -16.91 -16.02 9.97
CA HIS A 136 -17.16 -15.35 11.23
C HIS A 136 -18.24 -14.29 11.02
N HIS A 137 -18.71 -13.65 12.08
CA HIS A 137 -19.75 -12.63 12.07
C HIS A 137 -19.51 -11.42 11.13
N GLU A 138 -18.30 -11.19 10.70
CA GLU A 138 -17.94 -10.12 9.74
C GLU A 138 -18.11 -10.52 8.25
N TRP A 139 -18.33 -11.82 7.96
CA TRP A 139 -18.54 -12.30 6.60
C TRP A 139 -20.01 -12.39 6.24
N HIS A 140 -20.38 -11.83 5.10
CA HIS A 140 -21.74 -11.74 4.62
C HIS A 140 -21.83 -12.34 3.22
N LEU A 141 -22.96 -12.95 2.91
CA LEU A 141 -23.25 -13.47 1.58
C LEU A 141 -23.81 -12.36 0.69
N SER A 142 -23.31 -12.24 -0.52
CA SER A 142 -23.84 -11.33 -1.56
C SER A 142 -25.28 -11.69 -1.93
N ALA A 143 -26.01 -10.77 -2.55
CA ALA A 143 -27.42 -10.96 -2.91
C ALA A 143 -27.64 -12.13 -3.89
N ASP A 144 -26.67 -12.46 -4.73
CA ASP A 144 -26.73 -13.58 -5.67
C ASP A 144 -26.31 -14.93 -5.04
N GLY A 145 -25.88 -14.92 -3.78
CA GLY A 145 -25.50 -16.11 -3.03
C GLY A 145 -24.17 -16.76 -3.45
N LYS A 146 -23.34 -16.10 -4.26
CA LYS A 146 -22.12 -16.67 -4.84
C LYS A 146 -20.83 -16.17 -4.25
N THR A 147 -20.87 -14.99 -3.63
CA THR A 147 -19.68 -14.32 -3.08
C THR A 147 -19.91 -14.04 -1.61
N GLU A 148 -18.94 -14.40 -0.78
CA GLU A 148 -18.84 -13.90 0.58
C GLU A 148 -17.98 -12.64 0.59
N TRP A 149 -18.42 -11.61 1.31
CA TRP A 149 -17.69 -10.37 1.48
C TRP A 149 -17.51 -10.04 2.96
N LYS A 150 -16.38 -9.42 3.30
CA LYS A 150 -16.03 -9.04 4.66
C LYS A 150 -16.43 -7.58 4.92
N GLY A 151 -17.15 -7.36 6.02
CA GLY A 151 -17.46 -6.04 6.57
C GLY A 151 -16.34 -5.45 7.41
N ASP A 152 -16.69 -4.55 8.32
CA ASP A 152 -15.75 -3.75 9.14
C ASP A 152 -14.66 -3.06 8.30
N THR A 153 -15.07 -2.50 7.16
CA THR A 153 -14.17 -1.85 6.22
C THR A 153 -13.48 -0.66 6.89
N SER A 154 -12.17 -0.63 6.79
CA SER A 154 -11.31 0.34 7.48
C SER A 154 -10.91 1.52 6.59
N SER A 155 -10.34 2.56 7.21
CA SER A 155 -9.86 3.75 6.50
C SER A 155 -8.75 3.42 5.50
N ASP A 156 -7.86 2.47 5.82
CA ASP A 156 -6.78 2.02 4.94
C ASP A 156 -7.29 1.40 3.64
N GLU A 157 -8.43 0.67 3.69
CA GLU A 157 -9.09 0.18 2.49
C GLU A 157 -9.53 1.32 1.55
N ILE A 158 -10.15 2.34 2.11
CA ILE A 158 -10.59 3.50 1.32
C ILE A 158 -9.40 4.27 0.78
N ASP A 159 -8.36 4.47 1.60
CA ASP A 159 -7.16 5.23 1.21
C ASP A 159 -6.42 4.53 0.05
N GLY A 160 -6.17 3.22 0.17
CA GLY A 160 -5.53 2.45 -0.89
C GLY A 160 -6.36 2.39 -2.18
N GLN A 161 -7.69 2.25 -2.08
CA GLN A 161 -8.58 2.30 -3.25
C GLN A 161 -8.54 3.67 -3.92
N PHE A 162 -8.68 4.78 -3.17
CA PHE A 162 -8.66 6.13 -3.72
C PHE A 162 -7.31 6.49 -4.36
N PHE A 163 -6.20 6.05 -3.76
CA PHE A 163 -4.87 6.18 -4.36
C PHE A 163 -4.80 5.45 -5.70
N GLY A 164 -5.13 4.16 -5.75
CA GLY A 164 -5.07 3.35 -6.97
C GLY A 164 -6.02 3.85 -8.05
N LEU A 165 -7.26 4.18 -7.69
CA LEU A 165 -8.27 4.68 -8.61
C LEU A 165 -7.89 6.06 -9.19
N SER A 166 -7.27 6.96 -8.40
CA SER A 166 -6.85 8.28 -8.87
C SER A 166 -5.79 8.19 -9.96
N ILE A 167 -4.78 7.37 -9.74
CA ILE A 167 -3.70 7.15 -10.69
C ILE A 167 -4.20 6.44 -11.95
N CYS A 168 -5.05 5.42 -11.78
CA CYS A 168 -5.68 4.74 -12.91
C CYS A 168 -6.54 5.68 -13.75
N TYR A 169 -7.36 6.49 -13.12
CA TYR A 169 -8.23 7.48 -13.79
C TYR A 169 -7.44 8.45 -14.67
N ASP A 170 -6.35 8.98 -14.14
CA ASP A 170 -5.56 10.00 -14.85
C ASP A 170 -4.67 9.39 -15.94
N LEU A 171 -4.07 8.21 -15.71
CA LEU A 171 -2.97 7.70 -16.53
C LEU A 171 -3.33 6.55 -17.46
N ALA A 172 -4.31 5.72 -17.08
CA ALA A 172 -4.49 4.42 -17.74
C ALA A 172 -5.93 4.11 -18.17
N ALA A 173 -6.93 4.70 -17.52
CA ALA A 173 -8.34 4.38 -17.76
C ALA A 173 -8.82 4.85 -19.13
N SER A 174 -9.57 4.00 -19.86
CA SER A 174 -10.39 4.38 -20.99
C SER A 174 -11.57 5.26 -20.52
N GLU A 175 -12.27 5.91 -21.44
CA GLU A 175 -13.41 6.78 -21.04
C GLU A 175 -14.54 5.99 -20.36
N ASP A 176 -14.81 4.76 -20.79
CA ASP A 176 -15.76 3.87 -20.12
C ASP A 176 -15.30 3.50 -18.69
N GLU A 177 -14.03 3.13 -18.53
CA GLU A 177 -13.46 2.87 -17.21
C GLU A 177 -13.49 4.11 -16.32
N ARG A 178 -13.16 5.30 -16.85
CA ARG A 178 -13.30 6.58 -16.14
C ARG A 178 -14.73 6.83 -15.67
N ALA A 179 -15.71 6.55 -16.51
CA ALA A 179 -17.13 6.70 -16.14
C ALA A 179 -17.49 5.77 -14.96
N ARG A 180 -16.99 4.53 -14.98
CA ARG A 180 -17.20 3.54 -13.89
C ARG A 180 -16.50 3.95 -12.60
N ILE A 181 -15.26 4.45 -12.68
CA ILE A 181 -14.50 4.98 -11.55
C ILE A 181 -15.25 6.17 -10.93
N ARG A 182 -15.65 7.16 -11.76
CA ARG A 182 -16.44 8.32 -11.29
C ARG A 182 -17.69 7.89 -10.53
N ALA A 183 -18.41 6.91 -11.07
CA ALA A 183 -19.65 6.43 -10.44
C ALA A 183 -19.39 5.75 -9.08
N ALA A 184 -18.34 4.94 -8.96
CA ALA A 184 -17.98 4.29 -7.70
C ALA A 184 -17.49 5.30 -6.65
N VAL A 185 -16.54 6.16 -7.02
CA VAL A 185 -16.02 7.22 -6.14
C VAL A 185 -17.14 8.15 -5.65
N LYS A 186 -18.06 8.50 -6.55
CA LYS A 186 -19.24 9.29 -6.17
C LYS A 186 -20.09 8.59 -5.13
N ARG A 187 -20.43 7.30 -5.32
CA ARG A 187 -21.24 6.56 -4.34
C ARG A 187 -20.53 6.44 -2.99
N ILE A 188 -19.23 6.14 -2.98
CA ILE A 188 -18.46 6.00 -1.75
C ILE A 188 -18.43 7.34 -0.98
N MET A 189 -18.12 8.44 -1.66
CA MET A 189 -18.06 9.74 -0.99
C MET A 189 -19.43 10.25 -0.56
N ASP A 190 -20.47 10.06 -1.38
CA ASP A 190 -21.84 10.41 -0.99
C ASP A 190 -22.28 9.63 0.27
N TYR A 191 -21.91 8.34 0.36
CA TYR A 191 -22.17 7.51 1.53
C TYR A 191 -21.43 8.02 2.78
N ILE A 192 -20.13 8.23 2.70
CA ILE A 192 -19.33 8.73 3.83
C ILE A 192 -19.84 10.07 4.33
N ILE A 193 -20.22 10.99 3.43
CA ILE A 193 -20.76 12.30 3.80
C ILE A 193 -22.14 12.14 4.45
N ALA A 194 -23.03 11.31 3.89
CA ALA A 194 -24.38 11.09 4.42
C ALA A 194 -24.36 10.46 5.81
N GLU A 195 -23.40 9.58 6.10
CA GLU A 195 -23.21 8.95 7.41
C GLU A 195 -22.37 9.81 8.39
N GLY A 196 -22.21 11.10 8.11
CA GLY A 196 -21.50 12.05 8.99
C GLY A 196 -20.01 11.79 9.09
N TYR A 197 -19.40 11.39 7.98
CA TYR A 197 -17.97 11.05 7.85
C TYR A 197 -17.59 9.78 8.62
N LEU A 198 -18.44 8.78 8.51
CA LEU A 198 -18.23 7.43 9.05
C LEU A 198 -18.48 6.40 7.94
N LEU A 199 -17.81 5.26 8.01
CA LEU A 199 -18.30 4.04 7.37
C LEU A 199 -19.24 3.34 8.34
N VAL A 200 -20.47 3.15 7.94
CA VAL A 200 -21.48 2.44 8.73
C VAL A 200 -21.73 1.08 8.08
N ASP A 201 -21.48 0.00 8.80
CA ASP A 201 -21.63 -1.34 8.28
C ASP A 201 -23.09 -1.79 8.22
N ARG A 202 -23.33 -2.96 7.65
CA ARG A 202 -24.66 -3.59 7.47
C ARG A 202 -25.47 -3.68 8.76
N ASP A 203 -24.83 -3.76 9.92
CA ASP A 203 -25.48 -3.82 11.21
C ASP A 203 -25.93 -2.43 11.75
N GLY A 204 -25.70 -1.37 10.98
CA GLY A 204 -26.04 0.02 11.34
C GLY A 204 -25.05 0.66 12.31
N LYS A 205 -23.88 0.07 12.53
CA LYS A 205 -22.85 0.63 13.40
C LYS A 205 -21.67 1.12 12.61
N PRO A 206 -20.97 2.17 13.10
CA PRO A 206 -19.68 2.57 12.53
C PRO A 206 -18.67 1.42 12.58
N THR A 207 -17.90 1.29 11.50
CA THR A 207 -16.76 0.37 11.46
C THR A 207 -15.67 0.82 12.44
N THR A 208 -14.74 -0.10 12.74
CA THR A 208 -13.71 0.14 13.75
C THR A 208 -12.81 1.32 13.37
N TRP A 209 -12.42 1.47 12.09
CA TRP A 209 -11.43 2.44 11.65
C TRP A 209 -11.92 3.45 10.61
N GLY A 210 -13.04 3.22 9.94
CA GLY A 210 -13.60 4.13 8.93
C GLY A 210 -14.23 5.38 9.54
N VAL A 211 -13.42 6.20 10.22
CA VAL A 211 -13.88 7.32 11.03
C VAL A 211 -13.13 8.60 10.68
N TRP A 212 -13.82 9.55 10.06
CA TRP A 212 -13.32 10.87 9.68
C TRP A 212 -14.16 12.02 10.26
N SER A 213 -15.12 11.72 11.13
CA SER A 213 -16.07 12.68 11.69
C SER A 213 -15.39 13.77 12.52
N PRO A 214 -15.64 15.08 12.24
CA PRO A 214 -15.06 16.18 13.00
C PRO A 214 -15.40 16.13 14.50
N LYS A 215 -16.58 15.65 14.84
CA LYS A 215 -16.99 15.49 16.24
C LYS A 215 -16.08 14.47 16.95
N LEU A 216 -15.73 13.38 16.28
CA LEU A 216 -14.87 12.35 16.87
C LEU A 216 -13.41 12.77 16.83
N LEU A 217 -12.89 13.16 15.68
CA LEU A 217 -11.47 13.46 15.55
C LEU A 217 -11.03 14.67 16.38
N ASN A 218 -11.84 15.73 16.46
CA ASN A 218 -11.46 16.97 17.14
C ASN A 218 -11.89 17.03 18.61
N GLN A 219 -12.87 16.24 19.04
CA GLN A 219 -13.47 16.41 20.37
C GLN A 219 -13.38 15.16 21.25
N ASP A 220 -13.09 13.98 20.69
CA ASP A 220 -12.99 12.73 21.43
C ASP A 220 -11.53 12.29 21.57
N ASP A 221 -11.04 12.22 22.81
CA ASP A 221 -9.66 11.85 23.11
C ASP A 221 -9.26 10.44 22.65
N ARG A 222 -10.23 9.55 22.45
CA ARG A 222 -9.98 8.21 21.91
C ARG A 222 -9.38 8.26 20.48
N TRP A 223 -9.72 9.30 19.71
CA TRP A 223 -9.27 9.52 18.35
C TRP A 223 -8.04 10.43 18.24
N ARG A 224 -7.49 10.91 19.35
CA ARG A 224 -6.37 11.84 19.36
C ARG A 224 -5.17 11.35 18.57
N MET A 225 -4.89 10.04 18.60
CA MET A 225 -3.75 9.43 17.90
C MET A 225 -3.96 9.40 16.38
N GLN A 226 -5.20 9.23 15.93
CA GLN A 226 -5.56 9.12 14.52
C GLN A 226 -6.03 10.45 13.91
N ARG A 227 -6.21 11.48 14.73
CA ARG A 227 -6.73 12.78 14.30
C ARG A 227 -6.04 13.32 13.05
N GLY A 228 -4.71 13.32 13.04
CA GLY A 228 -3.93 13.88 11.95
C GLY A 228 -4.04 13.07 10.66
N LEU A 229 -3.90 11.75 10.76
CA LEU A 229 -3.99 10.83 9.63
C LEU A 229 -5.39 10.84 9.01
N ASN A 230 -6.41 10.58 9.80
CA ASN A 230 -7.78 10.50 9.28
C ASN A 230 -8.28 11.87 8.76
N SER A 231 -7.79 12.99 9.33
CA SER A 231 -8.02 14.32 8.74
C SER A 231 -7.38 14.46 7.35
N LEU A 232 -6.16 13.95 7.16
CA LEU A 232 -5.45 13.96 5.88
C LEU A 232 -6.17 13.08 4.84
N GLU A 233 -6.54 11.85 5.22
CA GLU A 233 -7.25 10.90 4.36
C GLU A 233 -8.52 11.53 3.77
N ILE A 234 -9.41 12.04 4.61
CA ILE A 234 -10.71 12.53 4.11
C ILE A 234 -10.57 13.79 3.24
N ILE A 235 -9.66 14.72 3.55
CA ILE A 235 -9.43 15.87 2.67
C ILE A 235 -8.80 15.45 1.33
N SER A 236 -8.00 14.38 1.32
CA SER A 236 -7.50 13.77 0.08
C SER A 236 -8.63 13.13 -0.72
N HIS A 237 -9.46 12.32 -0.10
CA HIS A 237 -10.59 11.64 -0.75
C HIS A 237 -11.58 12.64 -1.35
N LEU A 238 -11.90 13.73 -0.64
CA LEU A 238 -12.76 14.80 -1.16
C LEU A 238 -12.16 15.49 -2.39
N LYS A 239 -10.84 15.77 -2.39
CA LYS A 239 -10.16 16.35 -3.56
C LYS A 239 -10.11 15.37 -4.74
N VAL A 240 -9.86 14.10 -4.50
CA VAL A 240 -9.92 13.05 -5.52
C VAL A 240 -11.33 12.97 -6.12
N ALA A 241 -12.35 12.94 -5.29
CA ALA A 241 -13.74 12.90 -5.75
C ALA A 241 -14.12 14.14 -6.58
N HIS A 242 -13.72 15.33 -6.12
CA HIS A 242 -13.93 16.57 -6.90
C HIS A 242 -13.20 16.53 -8.24
N HIS A 243 -11.93 16.12 -8.25
CA HIS A 243 -11.13 16.01 -9.48
C HIS A 243 -11.78 15.07 -10.51
N MET A 244 -12.22 13.90 -10.09
CA MET A 244 -12.78 12.90 -10.99
C MET A 244 -14.19 13.23 -11.48
N THR A 245 -15.03 13.81 -10.61
CA THR A 245 -16.45 14.01 -10.89
C THR A 245 -16.79 15.41 -11.37
N GLY A 246 -16.00 16.42 -11.02
CA GLY A 246 -16.32 17.83 -11.20
C GLY A 246 -17.43 18.34 -10.28
N ASP A 247 -17.95 17.53 -9.37
CA ASP A 247 -19.06 17.89 -8.47
C ASP A 247 -18.57 18.85 -7.39
N GLN A 248 -19.09 20.08 -7.42
CA GLN A 248 -18.71 21.18 -6.52
C GLN A 248 -19.06 20.90 -5.04
N ARG A 249 -19.95 19.95 -4.77
CA ARG A 249 -20.26 19.57 -3.38
C ARG A 249 -19.04 19.01 -2.66
N TYR A 250 -18.19 18.24 -3.36
CA TYR A 250 -16.96 17.70 -2.76
C TYR A 250 -15.94 18.81 -2.50
N GLN A 251 -15.85 19.81 -3.35
CA GLN A 251 -15.02 20.99 -3.08
C GLN A 251 -15.55 21.78 -1.87
N ALA A 252 -16.87 21.97 -1.77
CA ALA A 252 -17.48 22.65 -0.62
C ALA A 252 -17.25 21.89 0.69
N GLU A 253 -17.41 20.57 0.69
CA GLU A 253 -17.11 19.73 1.87
C GLU A 253 -15.63 19.74 2.22
N TYR A 254 -14.74 19.71 1.21
CA TYR A 254 -13.30 19.90 1.43
C TYR A 254 -12.99 21.21 2.13
N GLU A 255 -13.53 22.33 1.62
CA GLU A 255 -13.35 23.65 2.20
C GLU A 255 -13.87 23.74 3.62
N LYS A 256 -15.02 23.14 3.92
CA LYS A 256 -15.58 23.04 5.25
C LYS A 256 -14.63 22.28 6.19
N MET A 257 -14.11 21.11 5.79
CA MET A 257 -13.15 20.35 6.58
C MET A 257 -11.88 21.16 6.88
N VAL A 258 -11.38 21.90 5.90
CA VAL A 258 -10.18 22.71 6.03
C VAL A 258 -10.41 23.96 6.88
N LYS A 259 -11.47 24.74 6.59
CA LYS A 259 -11.70 26.06 7.19
C LYS A 259 -12.39 25.99 8.56
N GLU A 260 -13.40 25.12 8.72
CA GLU A 260 -14.19 25.05 9.95
C GLU A 260 -13.65 24.01 10.93
N HIS A 261 -13.12 22.89 10.40
CA HIS A 261 -12.66 21.77 11.21
C HIS A 261 -11.13 21.64 11.31
N HIS A 262 -10.38 22.53 10.61
CA HIS A 262 -8.93 22.65 10.65
C HIS A 262 -8.14 21.39 10.23
N TYR A 263 -8.70 20.58 9.33
CA TYR A 263 -8.12 19.30 8.95
C TYR A 263 -6.75 19.43 8.26
N ALA A 264 -6.51 20.49 7.49
CA ALA A 264 -5.18 20.75 6.95
C ALA A 264 -4.15 21.03 8.06
N VAL A 265 -4.55 21.69 9.16
CA VAL A 265 -3.69 21.90 10.34
C VAL A 265 -3.47 20.60 11.11
N ASN A 266 -4.51 19.80 11.31
CA ASN A 266 -4.39 18.47 11.92
C ASN A 266 -3.36 17.61 11.18
N SER A 267 -3.38 17.64 9.84
CA SER A 267 -2.51 16.82 8.98
C SER A 267 -1.03 17.19 9.04
N ILE A 268 -0.66 18.38 9.53
CA ILE A 268 0.76 18.74 9.72
C ILE A 268 1.46 17.72 10.62
N LYS A 269 0.75 17.20 11.62
CA LYS A 269 1.20 16.11 12.48
C LYS A 269 0.29 14.92 12.27
N GLN A 270 0.40 14.30 11.10
CA GLN A 270 -0.47 13.19 10.69
C GLN A 270 -0.41 12.03 11.68
N ARG A 271 0.70 11.84 12.40
CA ARG A 271 0.80 10.86 13.46
C ARG A 271 1.45 11.43 14.72
N ILE A 272 0.95 11.01 15.88
CA ILE A 272 1.59 11.22 17.18
C ILE A 272 2.47 9.99 17.44
N THR A 273 3.78 10.15 17.28
CA THR A 273 4.74 9.11 17.62
C THR A 273 4.85 9.01 19.15
N ILE A 274 4.58 7.85 19.71
CA ILE A 274 4.89 7.52 21.11
C ILE A 274 6.16 6.67 21.07
N LEU A 275 7.14 6.99 21.93
CA LEU A 275 8.40 6.25 22.06
C LEU A 275 8.10 4.74 22.19
N GLY A 276 8.78 3.90 21.39
CA GLY A 276 8.60 2.46 21.36
C GLY A 276 7.30 1.97 20.70
N ARG A 277 6.50 2.85 20.09
CA ARG A 277 5.28 2.49 19.37
C ARG A 277 5.17 3.27 18.06
N HIS A 278 5.94 2.88 17.07
CA HIS A 278 5.82 3.40 15.72
C HIS A 278 4.99 2.45 14.86
N THR A 279 4.06 2.99 14.07
CA THR A 279 3.22 2.21 13.14
C THR A 279 3.52 2.69 11.73
N TRP A 280 4.42 1.99 11.04
CA TRP A 280 4.85 2.31 9.69
C TRP A 280 3.69 2.25 8.68
N HIS A 281 2.69 1.44 8.95
CA HIS A 281 1.45 1.37 8.18
C HIS A 281 0.75 2.73 8.09
N ASP A 282 0.59 3.44 9.20
CA ASP A 282 -0.03 4.78 9.20
C ASP A 282 0.80 5.80 8.40
N ASP A 283 2.13 5.68 8.41
CA ASP A 283 2.98 6.53 7.58
C ASP A 283 2.79 6.26 6.10
N GLN A 284 2.60 5.00 5.71
CA GLN A 284 2.24 4.64 4.34
C GLN A 284 0.91 5.27 3.94
N LEU A 285 -0.14 5.16 4.76
CA LEU A 285 -1.45 5.77 4.49
C LEU A 285 -1.33 7.29 4.31
N ALA A 286 -0.52 7.95 5.15
CA ALA A 286 -0.25 9.37 4.96
C ALA A 286 0.39 9.68 3.60
N MET A 287 1.35 8.86 3.15
CA MET A 287 1.98 9.03 1.85
C MET A 287 1.00 8.78 0.69
N LEU A 288 0.10 7.78 0.81
CA LEU A 288 -0.96 7.54 -0.16
C LEU A 288 -1.91 8.73 -0.29
N SER A 289 -2.27 9.34 0.85
CA SER A 289 -3.14 10.52 0.89
C SER A 289 -2.45 11.80 0.38
N TYR A 290 -1.19 12.05 0.76
CA TYR A 290 -0.46 13.25 0.30
C TYR A 290 -0.28 13.29 -1.20
N TYR A 291 -0.04 12.14 -1.85
CA TYR A 291 0.26 12.12 -3.28
C TYR A 291 -0.87 12.72 -4.13
N PRO A 292 -2.09 12.18 -4.17
CA PRO A 292 -3.17 12.76 -4.98
C PRO A 292 -3.61 14.14 -4.45
N LEU A 293 -3.64 14.35 -3.14
CA LEU A 293 -4.03 15.63 -2.56
C LEU A 293 -3.14 16.76 -3.07
N LEU A 294 -1.81 16.59 -3.07
CA LEU A 294 -0.87 17.61 -3.55
C LEU A 294 -0.84 17.74 -5.07
N LEU A 295 -1.24 16.74 -5.83
CA LEU A 295 -1.43 16.88 -7.28
C LEU A 295 -2.65 17.76 -7.61
N TYR A 296 -3.73 17.64 -6.83
CA TYR A 296 -5.00 18.30 -7.12
C TYR A 296 -5.24 19.60 -6.37
N GLU A 297 -4.53 19.86 -5.27
CA GLU A 297 -4.63 21.13 -4.54
C GLU A 297 -3.97 22.27 -5.34
N LYS A 298 -4.73 23.33 -5.62
CA LYS A 298 -4.29 24.50 -6.40
C LYS A 298 -4.19 25.77 -5.58
N ASP A 299 -4.80 25.80 -4.37
CA ASP A 299 -4.65 26.93 -3.47
C ASP A 299 -3.21 26.95 -2.91
N PRO A 300 -2.44 28.02 -3.13
CA PRO A 300 -1.03 28.05 -2.74
C PRO A 300 -0.83 28.01 -1.22
N ASP A 301 -1.72 28.60 -0.44
CA ASP A 301 -1.60 28.67 1.02
C ASP A 301 -1.92 27.30 1.63
N LEU A 302 -2.98 26.66 1.16
CA LEU A 302 -3.30 25.30 1.59
C LEU A 302 -2.23 24.29 1.16
N ARG A 303 -1.72 24.43 -0.07
CA ARG A 303 -0.63 23.60 -0.56
C ARG A 303 0.62 23.76 0.32
N GLN A 304 0.94 24.97 0.77
CA GLN A 304 2.08 25.20 1.67
C GLN A 304 1.91 24.50 3.03
N ILE A 305 0.70 24.53 3.61
CA ILE A 305 0.40 23.81 4.86
C ILE A 305 0.56 22.29 4.67
N LEU A 306 0.02 21.75 3.60
CA LEU A 306 0.13 20.32 3.29
C LEU A 306 1.59 19.89 3.03
N LEU A 307 2.35 20.72 2.32
CA LEU A 307 3.79 20.48 2.09
C LEU A 307 4.59 20.51 3.40
N LEU A 308 4.22 21.35 4.36
CA LEU A 308 4.85 21.34 5.68
C LEU A 308 4.63 20.01 6.41
N GLY A 309 3.42 19.45 6.31
CA GLY A 309 3.09 18.13 6.86
C GLY A 309 3.86 17.01 6.17
N LEU A 310 3.89 17.02 4.84
CA LEU A 310 4.67 16.05 4.06
C LEU A 310 6.18 16.14 4.36
N GLU A 311 6.75 17.34 4.37
CA GLU A 311 8.16 17.57 4.68
C GLU A 311 8.52 16.99 6.06
N ARG A 312 7.70 17.33 7.07
CA ARG A 312 7.89 16.79 8.42
C ARG A 312 7.83 15.26 8.45
N THR A 313 6.86 14.67 7.78
CA THR A 313 6.69 13.20 7.70
C THR A 313 7.89 12.57 7.01
N TRP A 314 8.26 13.08 5.84
CA TRP A 314 9.38 12.54 5.07
C TRP A 314 10.73 12.67 5.80
N GLN A 315 10.99 13.77 6.52
CA GLN A 315 12.22 13.93 7.31
C GLN A 315 12.38 12.85 8.40
N GLN A 316 11.27 12.32 8.91
CA GLN A 316 11.30 11.19 9.85
C GLN A 316 11.50 9.84 9.14
N LEU A 317 10.99 9.71 7.91
CA LEU A 317 10.96 8.46 7.18
C LEU A 317 12.14 8.24 6.23
N LYS A 318 12.83 9.31 5.79
CA LYS A 318 13.91 9.20 4.79
C LYS A 318 15.03 8.25 5.20
N GLU A 319 15.32 8.17 6.50
CA GLU A 319 16.32 7.25 7.03
C GLU A 319 15.96 5.76 6.83
N MET A 320 14.69 5.47 6.60
CA MET A 320 14.22 4.13 6.20
C MET A 320 14.73 3.73 4.81
N ARG A 321 15.16 4.68 4.00
CA ARG A 321 15.58 4.49 2.60
C ARG A 321 14.56 3.75 1.74
N PHE A 322 13.28 3.97 2.03
CA PHE A 322 12.18 3.27 1.36
C PHE A 322 11.84 3.99 0.05
N ALA A 323 12.07 3.35 -1.07
CA ALA A 323 11.96 3.95 -2.39
C ALA A 323 10.60 4.60 -2.65
N PHE A 324 9.52 3.96 -2.22
CA PHE A 324 8.15 4.46 -2.46
C PHE A 324 7.91 5.83 -1.79
N TRP A 325 8.27 5.98 -0.53
CA TRP A 325 8.07 7.24 0.21
C TRP A 325 8.97 8.37 -0.31
N ASN A 326 10.21 8.02 -0.66
CA ASN A 326 11.14 8.96 -1.25
C ASN A 326 10.62 9.48 -2.62
N PHE A 327 10.13 8.58 -3.47
CA PHE A 327 9.64 8.98 -4.78
C PHE A 327 8.30 9.72 -4.73
N ILE A 328 7.42 9.45 -3.76
CA ILE A 328 6.25 10.32 -3.52
C ILE A 328 6.70 11.73 -3.19
N TYR A 329 7.65 11.88 -2.24
CA TYR A 329 8.17 13.19 -1.88
C TYR A 329 8.76 13.92 -3.09
N GLY A 330 9.62 13.26 -3.86
CA GLY A 330 10.20 13.83 -5.08
C GLY A 330 9.16 14.24 -6.12
N ALA A 331 8.17 13.37 -6.36
CA ALA A 331 7.14 13.59 -7.36
C ALA A 331 6.26 14.82 -7.10
N VAL A 332 5.89 15.07 -5.83
CA VAL A 332 4.97 16.17 -5.50
C VAL A 332 5.66 17.47 -5.11
N THR A 333 6.96 17.41 -4.73
CA THR A 333 7.72 18.60 -4.32
C THR A 333 8.68 19.10 -5.39
N GLY A 334 9.15 18.23 -6.30
CA GLY A 334 10.24 18.50 -7.23
C GLY A 334 11.61 18.67 -6.56
N LYS A 335 11.74 18.35 -5.27
CA LYS A 335 12.98 18.45 -4.49
C LYS A 335 13.78 17.14 -4.55
N PRO A 336 15.08 17.17 -4.22
CA PRO A 336 15.86 15.94 -4.03
C PRO A 336 15.18 15.00 -3.02
N CYS A 337 15.06 13.72 -3.37
CA CYS A 337 14.28 12.71 -2.66
C CYS A 337 15.07 11.45 -2.27
N ASP A 338 16.40 11.56 -2.13
CA ASP A 338 17.28 10.43 -1.83
C ASP A 338 17.16 9.29 -2.88
N ALA A 339 17.23 9.67 -4.16
CA ALA A 339 17.03 8.75 -5.28
C ALA A 339 18.11 7.65 -5.30
N GLU A 340 19.36 7.95 -4.91
CA GLU A 340 20.45 6.97 -4.86
C GLU A 340 20.15 5.84 -3.87
N ALA A 341 19.74 6.16 -2.64
CA ALA A 341 19.35 5.16 -1.66
C ALA A 341 18.09 4.39 -2.08
N SER A 342 17.19 5.04 -2.80
CA SER A 342 15.99 4.38 -3.36
C SER A 342 16.35 3.39 -4.47
N VAL A 343 17.30 3.72 -5.32
CA VAL A 343 17.83 2.81 -6.35
C VAL A 343 18.57 1.64 -5.71
N ASP A 344 19.41 1.89 -4.70
CA ASP A 344 20.08 0.83 -3.93
C ASP A 344 19.07 -0.14 -3.29
N PHE A 345 18.01 0.40 -2.67
CA PHE A 345 16.92 -0.41 -2.13
C PHE A 345 16.29 -1.31 -3.20
N LEU A 346 15.94 -0.76 -4.37
CA LEU A 346 15.36 -1.52 -5.48
C LEU A 346 16.33 -2.57 -6.00
N ALA A 347 17.60 -2.22 -6.15
CA ALA A 347 18.63 -3.14 -6.65
C ALA A 347 18.85 -4.35 -5.72
N ARG A 348 18.74 -4.13 -4.41
CA ARG A 348 18.98 -5.17 -3.37
C ARG A 348 17.78 -6.04 -3.03
N LEU A 349 16.56 -5.73 -3.48
CA LEU A 349 15.41 -6.60 -3.19
C LEU A 349 15.65 -8.01 -3.73
N PRO A 350 15.50 -9.08 -2.91
CA PRO A 350 15.65 -10.47 -3.34
C PRO A 350 14.67 -10.87 -4.43
N LEU A 351 15.11 -11.61 -5.44
CA LEU A 351 14.30 -11.97 -6.60
C LEU A 351 13.11 -12.88 -6.26
N ASP A 352 13.20 -13.67 -5.20
CA ASP A 352 12.15 -14.62 -4.81
C ASP A 352 11.03 -13.99 -3.96
N LEU A 353 11.29 -12.86 -3.29
CA LEU A 353 10.40 -12.17 -2.33
C LEU A 353 9.80 -13.10 -1.25
N ILE A 354 10.48 -14.20 -0.93
CA ILE A 354 10.05 -15.15 0.08
C ILE A 354 10.43 -14.62 1.47
N LYS A 355 9.53 -14.77 2.44
CA LYS A 355 9.73 -14.34 3.83
C LYS A 355 10.61 -15.35 4.60
N TRP A 356 11.87 -15.44 4.20
CA TRP A 356 12.87 -16.22 4.93
C TRP A 356 13.13 -15.62 6.30
N ASP A 357 13.45 -16.48 7.28
CA ASP A 357 13.89 -16.01 8.59
C ASP A 357 15.28 -15.39 8.47
N MET A 358 15.41 -14.16 8.94
CA MET A 358 16.66 -13.43 9.04
C MET A 358 16.94 -13.13 10.51
N THR A 359 18.14 -13.47 10.98
CA THR A 359 18.57 -13.31 12.38
C THR A 359 19.82 -12.46 12.43
N ASN A 360 19.63 -11.14 12.39
CA ASN A 360 20.70 -10.15 12.42
C ASN A 360 21.14 -9.81 13.86
N SER A 361 20.37 -10.22 14.87
CA SER A 361 20.68 -9.99 16.29
C SER A 361 21.97 -10.66 16.75
N VAL A 362 22.48 -11.64 16.00
CA VAL A 362 23.75 -12.34 16.30
C VAL A 362 24.96 -11.68 15.60
N ARG A 363 24.75 -10.69 14.76
CA ARG A 363 25.79 -10.00 13.98
C ARG A 363 26.50 -8.94 14.84
N ALA A 364 27.83 -8.94 14.80
CA ALA A 364 28.66 -8.00 15.54
C ALA A 364 28.66 -6.58 14.93
N ASP A 365 28.37 -6.47 13.62
CA ASP A 365 28.30 -5.21 12.88
C ASP A 365 26.92 -4.52 13.00
N VAL A 366 25.87 -5.21 13.44
CA VAL A 366 24.55 -4.64 13.66
C VAL A 366 24.44 -4.01 15.05
N ARG A 367 24.47 -2.69 15.11
CA ARG A 367 24.30 -1.94 16.35
C ARG A 367 22.82 -1.78 16.66
N ARG A 368 22.39 -2.19 17.84
CA ARG A 368 21.00 -2.06 18.29
C ARG A 368 20.68 -0.66 18.76
N ASN A 369 19.44 -0.24 18.52
CA ASN A 369 18.90 0.99 19.08
C ASN A 369 18.76 0.82 20.61
N PRO A 370 19.34 1.72 21.44
CA PRO A 370 19.22 1.63 22.89
C PRO A 370 17.78 1.79 23.42
N GLU A 371 16.93 2.50 22.69
CA GLU A 371 15.54 2.76 23.09
C GLU A 371 14.59 1.61 22.68
N ASP A 372 14.94 0.90 21.60
CA ASP A 372 14.22 -0.28 21.14
C ASP A 372 15.23 -1.31 20.59
N PRO A 373 15.69 -2.27 21.41
CA PRO A 373 16.67 -3.26 20.99
C PRO A 373 16.23 -4.23 19.87
N SER A 374 14.95 -4.22 19.47
CA SER A 374 14.46 -4.95 18.31
C SER A 374 14.79 -4.25 16.98
N LEU A 375 15.23 -2.99 17.06
CA LEU A 375 15.59 -2.17 15.92
C LEU A 375 17.11 -1.91 15.88
N ALA A 376 17.64 -1.81 14.66
CA ALA A 376 19.02 -1.36 14.42
C ALA A 376 19.12 0.17 14.49
N LEU A 377 20.33 0.70 14.73
CA LEU A 377 20.62 2.13 14.64
C LEU A 377 20.73 2.63 13.20
N ILE A 378 21.01 1.72 12.26
CA ILE A 378 21.16 2.00 10.84
C ILE A 378 20.25 1.01 10.10
N PRO A 379 19.54 1.45 9.04
CA PRO A 379 18.66 0.55 8.30
C PRO A 379 19.46 -0.63 7.72
N ILE A 380 18.90 -1.82 7.85
CA ILE A 380 19.49 -3.04 7.31
C ILE A 380 19.17 -3.10 5.82
N PRO A 381 20.13 -3.39 4.94
CA PRO A 381 19.91 -3.53 3.51
C PRO A 381 18.79 -4.52 3.17
N ALA A 382 18.10 -4.31 2.05
CA ALA A 382 16.91 -5.08 1.68
C ALA A 382 17.18 -6.59 1.47
N ASP A 383 18.39 -6.94 1.03
CA ASP A 383 18.87 -8.31 0.84
C ASP A 383 19.38 -8.99 2.12
N GLU A 384 19.53 -8.22 3.21
CA GLU A 384 20.03 -8.70 4.50
C GLU A 384 18.94 -8.78 5.57
N ARG A 385 17.71 -8.44 5.27
CA ARG A 385 16.56 -8.48 6.19
C ARG A 385 15.40 -9.26 5.60
N THR A 386 14.47 -9.66 6.47
CA THR A 386 13.24 -10.30 5.98
C THR A 386 12.44 -9.37 5.07
N ILE A 387 11.81 -9.94 4.05
CA ILE A 387 10.91 -9.20 3.19
C ILE A 387 9.58 -8.96 3.91
N GLU A 388 9.20 -7.70 3.97
CA GLU A 388 7.92 -7.24 4.52
C GLU A 388 7.09 -6.58 3.41
N ASN A 389 5.89 -6.15 3.72
CA ASN A 389 5.06 -5.34 2.82
C ASN A 389 5.71 -3.97 2.59
N SER A 390 5.13 -3.18 1.69
CA SER A 390 5.59 -1.81 1.41
C SER A 390 5.53 -0.86 2.63
N ASP A 391 4.93 -1.28 3.72
CA ASP A 391 4.86 -0.60 5.02
C ASP A 391 5.80 -1.19 6.09
N GLY A 392 6.77 -2.02 5.68
CA GLY A 392 7.71 -2.68 6.57
C GLY A 392 8.77 -1.74 7.16
N CYS A 393 9.51 -2.24 8.15
CA CYS A 393 10.53 -1.48 8.87
C CYS A 393 11.95 -1.88 8.47
N SER A 394 12.70 -0.98 7.83
CA SER A 394 14.10 -1.22 7.42
C SER A 394 15.07 -1.35 8.60
N PHE A 395 14.68 -0.94 9.81
CA PHE A 395 15.50 -1.07 11.02
C PHE A 395 15.27 -2.37 11.78
N ARG A 396 14.27 -3.17 11.41
CA ARG A 396 13.97 -4.42 12.11
C ARG A 396 15.14 -5.41 11.98
N ILE A 397 15.63 -5.86 13.14
CA ILE A 397 16.83 -6.71 13.21
C ILE A 397 16.49 -8.14 12.80
N ASP A 398 15.48 -8.73 13.41
CA ASP A 398 15.08 -10.12 13.17
C ASP A 398 13.66 -10.18 12.62
N GLY A 399 13.38 -11.19 11.81
CA GLY A 399 12.04 -11.39 11.27
C GLY A 399 12.00 -12.54 10.28
N GLY A 400 10.84 -12.78 9.71
CA GLY A 400 10.61 -13.82 8.72
C GLY A 400 9.36 -14.63 9.02
N PHE A 401 9.11 -15.60 8.16
CA PHE A 401 7.98 -16.52 8.29
C PHE A 401 8.37 -17.93 7.83
N ARG A 402 9.59 -18.35 8.15
CA ARG A 402 10.15 -19.68 7.82
C ARG A 402 10.07 -20.04 6.34
N GLY A 403 10.05 -19.06 5.43
CA GLY A 403 9.82 -19.32 4.02
C GLY A 403 8.39 -19.77 3.67
N MET A 404 7.41 -19.59 4.58
CA MET A 404 6.03 -20.05 4.40
C MET A 404 5.10 -18.98 3.79
N ALA A 405 5.64 -17.84 3.44
CA ALA A 405 4.92 -16.78 2.73
C ALA A 405 5.84 -16.09 1.72
N ALA A 406 5.25 -15.52 0.69
CA ALA A 406 5.94 -14.69 -0.29
C ALA A 406 5.15 -13.41 -0.54
N GLN A 407 5.87 -12.29 -0.69
CA GLN A 407 5.29 -11.02 -1.09
C GLN A 407 5.11 -10.95 -2.59
N ASP A 408 4.10 -10.21 -3.03
CA ASP A 408 3.95 -9.82 -4.42
C ASP A 408 4.99 -8.77 -4.82
N GLY A 409 5.13 -8.55 -6.11
CA GLY A 409 6.13 -7.62 -6.65
C GLY A 409 5.82 -6.14 -6.47
N THR A 410 4.70 -5.75 -5.87
CA THR A 410 4.27 -4.33 -5.77
C THR A 410 5.27 -3.49 -4.99
N ILE A 411 5.95 -4.07 -4.00
CA ILE A 411 7.02 -3.40 -3.24
C ILE A 411 8.14 -2.85 -4.14
N TYR A 412 8.36 -3.47 -5.29
CA TYR A 412 9.29 -3.03 -6.33
C TYR A 412 8.59 -2.23 -7.43
N LEU A 413 7.50 -2.80 -7.97
CA LEU A 413 6.85 -2.29 -9.19
C LEU A 413 6.29 -0.88 -9.01
N LEU A 414 5.68 -0.60 -7.85
CA LEU A 414 5.06 0.69 -7.59
C LEU A 414 6.11 1.82 -7.54
N PRO A 415 7.13 1.78 -6.67
CA PRO A 415 8.14 2.84 -6.65
C PRO A 415 8.93 2.93 -7.96
N TYR A 416 9.28 1.82 -8.60
CA TYR A 416 10.02 1.83 -9.84
C TYR A 416 9.25 2.56 -10.96
N TRP A 417 7.99 2.17 -11.22
CA TRP A 417 7.21 2.77 -12.31
C TRP A 417 6.76 4.20 -11.98
N MET A 418 6.49 4.52 -10.72
CA MET A 418 6.25 5.89 -10.28
C MET A 418 7.47 6.78 -10.58
N ALA A 419 8.67 6.34 -10.17
CA ALA A 419 9.89 7.10 -10.39
C ALA A 419 10.19 7.29 -11.89
N ARG A 420 9.98 6.25 -12.72
CA ARG A 420 10.10 6.33 -14.18
C ARG A 420 9.11 7.32 -14.79
N HIS A 421 7.85 7.29 -14.32
CA HIS A 421 6.81 8.22 -14.79
C HIS A 421 7.14 9.67 -14.48
N HIS A 422 7.68 9.95 -13.30
CA HIS A 422 8.05 11.29 -12.86
C HIS A 422 9.47 11.73 -13.28
N GLY A 423 10.22 10.89 -13.99
CA GLY A 423 11.60 11.21 -14.41
C GLY A 423 12.58 11.34 -13.25
N LEU A 424 12.34 10.64 -12.14
CA LEU A 424 13.21 10.64 -10.95
C LEU A 424 14.37 9.64 -11.07
N ILE A 425 14.23 8.64 -11.94
CA ILE A 425 15.27 7.67 -12.29
C ILE A 425 15.25 7.38 -13.80
N ASP A 426 16.39 6.98 -14.32
CA ASP A 426 16.53 6.51 -15.71
C ASP A 426 16.06 5.05 -15.87
N GLY A 427 15.93 4.61 -17.13
CA GLY A 427 15.42 3.29 -17.51
C GLY A 427 16.41 2.15 -17.38
#